data_364ddaebbd056c0e99c710c31b74e222
#
_entry.id   364ddaebbd056c0e99c710c31b74e222
#
_cell.length_a   1.000
_cell.length_b   1.000
_cell.length_c   1.000
_cell.angle_alpha   90.00
_cell.angle_beta   90.00
_cell.angle_gamma   90.00
#
_symmetry.space_group_name_H-M   'P 1'
#
loop_
_entity.id
_entity.type
_entity.pdbx_description
1 polymer ?
#
loop_
_entity_poly.entity_id
_entity_poly.type
_entity_poly.pdbx_seq_one_letter_code
_entity_poly.pdbx_strand_id
1 'polypeptide(L)'
;MAHPTASAWKIIPQFQSLSINRTLQFYTTELGFQTGGVHPENNSNPTFCSLFTGPKAEANIYFRLCEAGDFHAGSAWIALGTAELDAFYEKVKGEGRVTIVEELEDKAWGYRQFAVKDDDGNVLTFFKFLEGGNPGTD
;
A
#
# COMPACT_ATOMS: atom_id res chain seq x y z
N MET A 1 18.65 18.47 -24.76
CA MET A 1 17.28 17.93 -24.86
C MET A 1 17.09 16.81 -23.86
N ALA A 2 15.98 16.81 -23.15
CA ALA A 2 15.71 15.76 -22.14
C ALA A 2 15.39 14.44 -22.82
N HIS A 3 15.81 13.34 -22.19
CA HIS A 3 15.44 12.00 -22.64
C HIS A 3 13.91 11.83 -22.50
N PRO A 4 13.24 11.12 -23.44
CA PRO A 4 11.78 10.92 -23.34
C PRO A 4 11.30 10.35 -22.00
N THR A 5 12.13 9.56 -21.30
CA THR A 5 11.75 9.04 -19.97
C THR A 5 11.55 10.14 -18.94
N ALA A 6 12.08 11.36 -19.19
CA ALA A 6 11.88 12.47 -18.27
C ALA A 6 10.41 12.92 -18.18
N SER A 7 9.55 12.40 -19.07
CA SER A 7 8.11 12.63 -18.99
C SER A 7 7.39 11.70 -18.00
N ALA A 8 8.11 10.73 -17.42
CA ALA A 8 7.50 9.81 -16.45
C ALA A 8 6.94 10.59 -15.27
N TRP A 9 5.71 10.30 -14.90
CA TRP A 9 5.01 11.03 -13.83
C TRP A 9 4.48 10.11 -12.73
N LYS A 10 4.60 8.79 -12.92
CA LYS A 10 4.06 7.86 -11.94
C LYS A 10 4.78 6.53 -12.04
N ILE A 11 4.96 5.88 -10.90
CA ILE A 11 5.45 4.51 -10.80
C ILE A 11 4.39 3.72 -10.05
N ILE A 12 4.00 2.57 -10.58
CA ILE A 12 3.00 1.72 -9.93
C ILE A 12 3.63 0.35 -9.67
N PRO A 13 3.88 0.00 -8.41
CA PRO A 13 4.36 -1.34 -8.09
C PRO A 13 3.27 -2.38 -8.38
N GLN A 14 3.68 -3.57 -8.77
CA GLN A 14 2.78 -4.69 -8.97
C GLN A 14 3.13 -5.79 -7.98
N PHE A 15 2.13 -6.18 -7.20
CA PHE A 15 2.23 -7.28 -6.24
C PHE A 15 1.47 -8.48 -6.76
N GLN A 16 1.74 -9.63 -6.19
CA GLN A 16 0.97 -10.84 -6.46
C GLN A 16 -0.09 -11.04 -5.39
N SER A 17 -1.16 -11.74 -5.77
CA SER A 17 -2.28 -12.04 -4.87
C SER A 17 -2.71 -13.48 -5.10
N LEU A 18 -3.02 -14.17 -4.01
CA LEU A 18 -3.58 -15.53 -4.09
C LEU A 18 -5.10 -15.50 -4.25
N SER A 19 -5.74 -14.35 -4.02
CA SER A 19 -7.16 -14.14 -4.23
C SER A 19 -7.41 -12.65 -4.37
N ILE A 20 -7.77 -12.22 -5.56
CA ILE A 20 -8.04 -10.80 -5.81
C ILE A 20 -9.19 -10.30 -4.95
N ASN A 21 -10.27 -11.09 -4.80
CA ASN A 21 -11.39 -10.68 -3.96
C ASN A 21 -10.98 -10.48 -2.49
N ARG A 22 -10.16 -11.36 -1.95
CA ARG A 22 -9.67 -11.22 -0.57
C ARG A 22 -8.75 -10.01 -0.44
N THR A 23 -7.89 -9.79 -1.44
CA THR A 23 -7.00 -8.61 -1.46
C THR A 23 -7.81 -7.33 -1.49
N LEU A 24 -8.83 -7.24 -2.35
CA LEU A 24 -9.70 -6.07 -2.41
C LEU A 24 -10.36 -5.81 -1.05
N GLN A 25 -10.88 -6.84 -0.42
CA GLN A 25 -11.53 -6.69 0.87
C GLN A 25 -10.56 -6.20 1.95
N PHE A 26 -9.37 -6.80 2.02
CA PHE A 26 -8.38 -6.40 3.02
C PHE A 26 -7.97 -4.94 2.86
N TYR A 27 -7.59 -4.55 1.66
CA TYR A 27 -7.06 -3.20 1.44
C TYR A 27 -8.15 -2.14 1.61
N THR A 28 -9.38 -2.41 1.19
CA THR A 28 -10.46 -1.41 1.32
C THR A 28 -10.99 -1.35 2.75
N THR A 29 -11.16 -2.48 3.41
CA THR A 29 -11.76 -2.53 4.75
C THR A 29 -10.74 -2.19 5.84
N GLU A 30 -9.53 -2.75 5.76
CA GLU A 30 -8.56 -2.60 6.84
C GLU A 30 -7.61 -1.42 6.63
N LEU A 31 -7.23 -1.13 5.40
CA LEU A 31 -6.23 -0.10 5.12
C LEU A 31 -6.81 1.18 4.52
N GLY A 32 -8.10 1.20 4.20
CA GLY A 32 -8.75 2.42 3.71
C GLY A 32 -8.44 2.78 2.27
N PHE A 33 -7.94 1.83 1.48
CA PHE A 33 -7.72 2.06 0.06
C PHE A 33 -9.04 2.02 -0.69
N GLN A 34 -9.02 2.55 -1.91
CA GLN A 34 -10.16 2.53 -2.81
C GLN A 34 -9.88 1.60 -3.97
N THR A 35 -10.93 0.96 -4.49
CA THR A 35 -10.83 0.09 -5.65
C THR A 35 -10.79 0.93 -6.92
N GLY A 36 -9.76 0.72 -7.75
CA GLY A 36 -9.70 1.28 -9.10
C GLY A 36 -10.35 0.33 -10.09
N GLY A 37 -9.57 -0.26 -10.99
CA GLY A 37 -10.08 -1.24 -11.93
C GLY A 37 -10.01 -2.65 -11.40
N VAL A 38 -10.92 -3.51 -11.86
CA VAL A 38 -10.90 -4.95 -11.59
C VAL A 38 -11.11 -5.66 -12.91
N HIS A 39 -10.31 -6.68 -13.21
CA HIS A 39 -10.39 -7.40 -14.46
C HIS A 39 -10.35 -8.92 -14.23
N PRO A 40 -11.20 -9.71 -14.87
CA PRO A 40 -12.39 -9.28 -15.62
C PRO A 40 -13.44 -8.65 -14.70
N GLU A 41 -14.12 -7.63 -15.23
CA GLU A 41 -15.28 -7.06 -14.53
C GLU A 41 -16.39 -8.10 -14.51
N ASN A 42 -17.25 -8.01 -13.52
CA ASN A 42 -18.42 -8.90 -13.41
C ASN A 42 -18.07 -10.39 -13.38
N ASN A 43 -16.85 -10.72 -12.93
CA ASN A 43 -16.41 -12.08 -12.79
C ASN A 43 -16.20 -12.37 -11.31
N SER A 44 -16.70 -13.52 -10.82
CA SER A 44 -16.51 -13.91 -9.43
C SER A 44 -15.04 -14.23 -9.11
N ASN A 45 -14.21 -14.47 -10.13
CA ASN A 45 -12.79 -14.79 -9.95
C ASN A 45 -11.91 -13.86 -10.77
N PRO A 46 -11.82 -12.59 -10.34
CA PRO A 46 -10.95 -11.65 -11.07
C PRO A 46 -9.48 -12.04 -10.96
N THR A 47 -8.69 -11.64 -11.94
CA THR A 47 -7.26 -11.98 -12.02
C THR A 47 -6.35 -10.78 -11.85
N PHE A 48 -6.92 -9.58 -11.78
CA PHE A 48 -6.15 -8.34 -11.67
C PHE A 48 -7.00 -7.27 -10.99
N CYS A 49 -6.35 -6.42 -10.17
CA CYS A 49 -7.02 -5.22 -9.67
C CYS A 49 -6.02 -4.09 -9.45
N SER A 50 -6.57 -2.88 -9.37
CA SER A 50 -5.85 -1.67 -8.99
C SER A 50 -6.45 -1.16 -7.71
N LEU A 51 -5.61 -0.90 -6.72
CA LEU A 51 -5.99 -0.29 -5.45
C LEU A 51 -5.21 1.01 -5.28
N PHE A 52 -5.86 2.02 -4.75
CA PHE A 52 -5.22 3.32 -4.60
C PHE A 52 -5.70 4.06 -3.36
N THR A 53 -4.91 5.03 -2.95
CA THR A 53 -5.28 6.01 -1.93
C THR A 53 -4.58 7.32 -2.25
N GLY A 54 -4.90 8.38 -1.50
CA GLY A 54 -4.35 9.70 -1.75
C GLY A 54 -5.26 10.54 -2.63
N PRO A 55 -5.14 11.87 -2.56
CA PRO A 55 -6.09 12.80 -3.24
C PRO A 55 -6.10 12.68 -4.77
N LYS A 56 -5.00 12.23 -5.36
CA LYS A 56 -4.88 12.08 -6.81
C LYS A 56 -4.46 10.66 -7.18
N ALA A 57 -4.79 9.70 -6.31
CA ALA A 57 -4.43 8.30 -6.50
C ALA A 57 -2.90 8.10 -6.66
N GLU A 58 -2.11 8.92 -5.98
CA GLU A 58 -0.64 8.81 -6.06
C GLU A 58 -0.13 7.49 -5.50
N ALA A 59 -0.75 7.00 -4.42
CA ALA A 59 -0.40 5.72 -3.84
C ALA A 59 -1.24 4.63 -4.49
N ASN A 60 -0.73 4.06 -5.56
CA ASN A 60 -1.45 3.08 -6.37
C ASN A 60 -0.65 1.79 -6.44
N ILE A 61 -1.33 0.68 -6.25
CA ILE A 61 -0.72 -0.66 -6.31
C ILE A 61 -1.57 -1.54 -7.21
N TYR A 62 -0.91 -2.27 -8.10
CA TYR A 62 -1.56 -3.28 -8.92
C TYR A 62 -1.36 -4.65 -8.29
N PHE A 63 -2.36 -5.51 -8.41
CA PHE A 63 -2.29 -6.89 -7.95
C PHE A 63 -2.65 -7.83 -9.09
N ARG A 64 -1.83 -8.86 -9.25
CA ARG A 64 -2.07 -9.91 -10.26
C ARG A 64 -2.22 -11.25 -9.55
N LEU A 65 -3.26 -11.99 -9.92
CA LEU A 65 -3.49 -13.33 -9.37
C LEU A 65 -2.36 -14.27 -9.77
N CYS A 66 -1.91 -15.10 -8.84
CA CYS A 66 -0.92 -16.14 -9.11
C CYS A 66 -1.26 -17.40 -8.34
N GLU A 67 -0.65 -18.50 -8.74
CA GLU A 67 -0.74 -19.76 -8.01
C GLU A 67 0.13 -19.73 -6.77
N ALA A 68 -0.25 -20.49 -5.74
CA ALA A 68 0.48 -20.48 -4.47
C ALA A 68 1.97 -20.82 -4.62
N GLY A 69 2.30 -21.76 -5.51
CA GLY A 69 3.70 -22.15 -5.73
C GLY A 69 4.54 -21.10 -6.43
N ASP A 70 3.90 -20.10 -7.05
CA ASP A 70 4.58 -19.04 -7.78
C ASP A 70 4.57 -17.71 -7.02
N PHE A 71 4.01 -17.68 -5.82
CA PHE A 71 3.87 -16.44 -5.07
C PHE A 71 5.21 -15.96 -4.51
N HIS A 72 5.49 -14.68 -4.72
CA HIS A 72 6.60 -13.96 -4.11
C HIS A 72 6.08 -12.68 -3.50
N ALA A 73 6.32 -12.49 -2.22
CA ALA A 73 5.87 -11.30 -1.51
C ALA A 73 6.57 -10.05 -2.05
N GLY A 74 5.80 -9.01 -2.30
CA GLY A 74 6.33 -7.72 -2.68
C GLY A 74 6.33 -6.77 -1.50
N SER A 75 6.93 -5.59 -1.68
CA SER A 75 6.90 -4.55 -0.67
C SER A 75 6.85 -3.18 -1.34
N ALA A 76 6.27 -2.22 -0.61
CA ALA A 76 6.23 -0.84 -1.05
C ALA A 76 6.30 0.07 0.17
N TRP A 77 6.78 1.28 -0.05
CA TRP A 77 6.86 2.31 0.96
C TRP A 77 5.85 3.40 0.62
N ILE A 78 5.04 3.78 1.58
CA ILE A 78 3.98 4.78 1.41
C ILE A 78 4.19 5.90 2.40
N ALA A 79 4.40 7.11 1.90
CA ALA A 79 4.57 8.29 2.74
C ALA A 79 3.18 8.81 3.14
N LEU A 80 2.93 8.89 4.44
CA LEU A 80 1.72 9.50 4.97
C LEU A 80 2.03 10.90 5.49
N GLY A 81 1.00 11.70 5.71
CA GLY A 81 1.16 13.01 6.32
C GLY A 81 1.74 12.93 7.72
N THR A 82 2.41 13.99 8.14
CA THR A 82 3.06 14.05 9.45
C THR A 82 2.11 13.74 10.59
N ALA A 83 0.89 14.26 10.54
CA ALA A 83 -0.11 14.02 11.59
C ALA A 83 -0.81 12.67 11.42
N GLU A 84 -0.92 12.19 10.18
CA GLU A 84 -1.69 10.99 9.88
C GLU A 84 -0.97 9.69 10.19
N LEU A 85 0.37 9.68 10.16
CA LEU A 85 1.12 8.45 10.37
C LEU A 85 0.84 7.81 11.73
N ASP A 86 1.01 8.58 12.81
CA ASP A 86 0.78 8.05 14.15
C ASP A 86 -0.68 7.68 14.35
N ALA A 87 -1.61 8.50 13.82
CA ALA A 87 -3.04 8.22 13.93
C ALA A 87 -3.41 6.91 13.25
N PHE A 88 -2.83 6.66 12.08
CA PHE A 88 -3.10 5.41 11.36
C PHE A 88 -2.52 4.20 12.11
N TYR A 89 -1.32 4.33 12.64
CA TYR A 89 -0.72 3.28 13.45
C TYR A 89 -1.60 2.93 14.65
N GLU A 90 -2.05 3.94 15.39
CA GLU A 90 -2.90 3.72 16.56
C GLU A 90 -4.21 3.03 16.18
N LYS A 91 -4.79 3.42 15.05
CA LYS A 91 -6.02 2.81 14.54
C LYS A 91 -5.79 1.33 14.22
N VAL A 92 -4.76 1.02 13.46
CA VAL A 92 -4.44 -0.35 13.05
C VAL A 92 -4.15 -1.22 14.28
N LYS A 93 -3.35 -0.71 15.20
CA LYS A 93 -2.98 -1.43 16.42
C LYS A 93 -4.20 -1.66 17.30
N GLY A 94 -5.02 -0.65 17.47
CA GLY A 94 -6.21 -0.74 18.32
C GLY A 94 -7.25 -1.70 17.78
N GLU A 95 -7.42 -1.79 16.47
CA GLU A 95 -8.37 -2.71 15.85
C GLU A 95 -7.89 -4.16 15.88
N GLY A 96 -6.59 -4.37 15.81
CA GLY A 96 -6.00 -5.71 15.98
C GLY A 96 -6.25 -6.70 14.85
N ARG A 97 -6.73 -6.24 13.68
CA ARG A 97 -7.05 -7.13 12.56
C ARG A 97 -5.95 -7.19 11.51
N VAL A 98 -4.97 -6.30 11.58
CA VAL A 98 -3.86 -6.23 10.62
C VAL A 98 -2.59 -6.64 11.34
N THR A 99 -1.79 -7.49 10.70
CA THR A 99 -0.51 -7.92 11.28
C THR A 99 0.53 -6.81 11.13
N ILE A 100 1.00 -6.28 12.25
CA ILE A 100 2.08 -5.31 12.28
C ILE A 100 3.38 -6.09 12.34
N VAL A 101 4.22 -5.93 11.32
CA VAL A 101 5.52 -6.63 11.25
C VAL A 101 6.67 -5.77 11.75
N GLU A 102 6.45 -4.46 11.85
CA GLU A 102 7.42 -3.53 12.42
C GLU A 102 6.65 -2.44 13.17
N GLU A 103 6.96 -2.29 14.46
CA GLU A 103 6.29 -1.29 15.30
C GLU A 103 6.75 0.12 14.93
N LEU A 104 5.88 1.10 15.18
CA LEU A 104 6.18 2.50 14.90
C LEU A 104 7.35 2.99 15.74
N GLU A 105 8.40 3.48 15.07
CA GLU A 105 9.54 4.09 15.77
C GLU A 105 10.33 4.99 14.83
N ASP A 106 11.14 5.86 15.42
CA ASP A 106 12.08 6.70 14.69
C ASP A 106 13.31 5.87 14.34
N LYS A 107 13.75 5.96 13.09
CA LYS A 107 14.89 5.20 12.59
C LYS A 107 16.12 6.08 12.42
N ALA A 108 17.29 5.46 12.52
CA ALA A 108 18.56 6.17 12.40
C ALA A 108 18.74 6.85 11.05
N TRP A 109 18.03 6.39 10.03
CA TRP A 109 18.11 7.00 8.70
C TRP A 109 17.17 8.18 8.48
N GLY A 110 16.54 8.68 9.55
CA GLY A 110 15.76 9.91 9.47
C GLY A 110 14.28 9.75 9.15
N TYR A 111 13.75 8.54 9.27
CA TYR A 111 12.33 8.24 9.04
C TYR A 111 11.67 7.81 10.35
N ARG A 112 10.38 8.08 10.44
CA ARG A 112 9.51 7.45 11.43
C ARG A 112 8.60 6.51 10.66
N GLN A 113 8.52 5.25 11.05
CA GLN A 113 7.86 4.25 10.22
C GLN A 113 7.29 3.07 10.99
N PHE A 114 6.32 2.42 10.40
CA PHE A 114 5.86 1.09 10.81
C PHE A 114 5.49 0.30 9.56
N ALA A 115 5.40 -1.03 9.70
CA ALA A 115 5.08 -1.88 8.55
C ALA A 115 4.03 -2.90 8.90
N VAL A 116 3.18 -3.19 7.93
CA VAL A 116 2.13 -4.21 8.04
C VAL A 116 2.27 -5.19 6.90
N LYS A 117 1.68 -6.38 7.04
CA LYS A 117 1.59 -7.29 5.90
C LYS A 117 0.13 -7.59 5.59
N ASP A 118 -0.14 -7.82 4.31
CA ASP A 118 -1.48 -8.21 3.89
C ASP A 118 -1.69 -9.72 4.11
N ASP A 119 -2.87 -10.22 3.70
CA ASP A 119 -3.23 -11.62 3.91
C ASP A 119 -2.31 -12.60 3.20
N ASP A 120 -1.65 -12.18 2.15
CA ASP A 120 -0.76 -13.05 1.37
C ASP A 120 0.70 -12.90 1.79
N GLY A 121 1.05 -11.85 2.52
CA GLY A 121 2.40 -11.63 2.99
C GLY A 121 3.13 -10.47 2.31
N ASN A 122 2.47 -9.71 1.42
CA ASN A 122 3.05 -8.48 0.90
C ASN A 122 3.18 -7.46 2.03
N VAL A 123 4.24 -6.67 2.02
CA VAL A 123 4.55 -5.75 3.11
C VAL A 123 4.43 -4.30 2.65
N LEU A 124 3.72 -3.50 3.44
CA LEU A 124 3.62 -2.06 3.25
C LEU A 124 4.28 -1.36 4.43
N THR A 125 5.25 -0.48 4.13
CA THR A 125 5.89 0.35 5.13
C THR A 125 5.34 1.76 5.00
N PHE A 126 4.70 2.25 6.06
CA PHE A 126 4.17 3.60 6.12
C PHE A 126 5.16 4.46 6.88
N PHE A 127 5.46 5.65 6.35
CA PHE A 127 6.55 6.44 6.91
C PHE A 127 6.35 7.94 6.72
N LYS A 128 7.14 8.70 7.48
CA LYS A 128 7.31 10.13 7.24
C LYS A 128 8.77 10.50 7.45
N PHE A 129 9.18 11.60 6.82
CA PHE A 129 10.50 12.17 7.05
C PHE A 129 10.48 12.92 8.38
N LEU A 130 11.49 12.68 9.24
CA LEU A 130 11.59 13.39 10.51
C LEU A 130 11.94 14.86 10.30
N GLU A 131 12.83 15.14 9.34
CA GLU A 131 13.17 16.50 9.01
C GLU A 131 12.21 17.04 7.96
N GLY A 132 11.50 18.13 8.29
CA GLY A 132 10.52 18.74 7.40
C GLY A 132 9.15 18.14 7.39
N GLY A 133 9.02 16.87 7.81
CA GLY A 133 7.74 16.18 7.80
C GLY A 133 7.18 15.94 6.42
N ASN A 134 5.93 15.54 6.35
CA ASN A 134 5.22 15.24 5.11
C ASN A 134 3.94 16.08 5.02
N PRO A 135 3.49 16.43 3.80
CA PRO A 135 2.17 17.06 3.68
C PRO A 135 1.06 16.08 4.08
N GLY A 136 -0.02 16.62 4.59
CA GLY A 136 -1.19 15.84 4.96
C GLY A 136 -2.31 15.99 3.95
N THR A 137 -3.53 15.77 4.43
CA THR A 137 -4.73 15.84 3.59
C THR A 137 -5.24 17.26 3.40
N ASP A 138 -4.67 18.23 4.10
CA ASP A 138 -5.11 19.64 4.03
C ASP A 138 -4.46 20.39 2.86
#